data_3f0e4bbe5481ca239ae3d7a6664ffdf2
#
_entry.id   3f0e4bbe5481ca239ae3d7a6664ffdf2
#
_cell.length_a   1.000
_cell.length_b   1.000
_cell.length_c   1.000
_cell.angle_alpha   90.00
_cell.angle_beta   90.00
_cell.angle_gamma   90.00
#
_symmetry.space_group_name_H-M   'P 1'
#
loop_
_entity.id
_entity.type
_entity.pdbx_description
1 polymer ?
#
loop_
_entity_poly.entity_id
_entity_poly.type
_entity_poly.pdbx_seq_one_letter_code
_entity_poly.pdbx_strand_id
1 'polypeptide(L)'
;MKKILALLLALWIPAAVLSGCAPQDDSAASNKLNIVTTIFPAYDWVREILGDETDRAEITMLLDSGVDLHSYQPTVDDIVKISDCDLFLYVGGESDGWVDDALKNAPNKDRKVIRLLDVLGDSAK
;
A
#
# COMPACT_ATOMS: atom_id res chain seq x y z
N MET A 1 54.11 -29.80 -25.41
CA MET A 1 53.56 -28.42 -25.51
C MET A 1 52.09 -28.39 -25.91
N LYS A 2 51.66 -29.13 -26.96
CA LYS A 2 50.21 -29.07 -27.38
C LYS A 2 49.22 -29.63 -26.35
N LYS A 3 49.57 -30.58 -25.50
CA LYS A 3 48.73 -31.19 -24.47
C LYS A 3 48.56 -30.28 -23.23
N ILE A 4 49.55 -29.45 -22.93
CA ILE A 4 49.51 -28.49 -21.82
C ILE A 4 48.64 -27.29 -22.20
N LEU A 5 48.69 -26.85 -23.47
CA LEU A 5 47.86 -25.79 -23.98
C LEU A 5 46.37 -26.14 -23.97
N ALA A 6 46.03 -27.42 -24.30
CA ALA A 6 44.66 -27.92 -24.25
C ALA A 6 44.11 -28.02 -22.82
N LEU A 7 44.96 -28.35 -21.82
CA LEU A 7 44.59 -28.40 -20.40
C LEU A 7 44.34 -26.99 -19.82
N LEU A 8 45.11 -25.98 -20.23
CA LEU A 8 44.93 -24.61 -19.81
C LEU A 8 43.65 -23.99 -20.41
N LEU A 9 43.29 -24.38 -21.66
CA LEU A 9 42.03 -23.90 -22.27
C LEU A 9 40.78 -24.54 -21.61
N ALA A 10 40.88 -25.80 -21.13
CA ALA A 10 39.78 -26.48 -20.47
C ALA A 10 39.49 -25.95 -19.06
N LEU A 11 40.46 -25.27 -18.42
CA LEU A 11 40.29 -24.71 -17.07
C LEU A 11 39.62 -23.32 -17.06
N TRP A 12 39.52 -22.65 -18.21
CA TRP A 12 38.95 -21.30 -18.31
C TRP A 12 37.43 -21.27 -18.61
N ILE A 13 36.84 -22.41 -19.02
CA ILE A 13 35.43 -22.47 -19.41
C ILE A 13 34.45 -22.55 -18.22
N PRO A 14 34.78 -23.14 -17.04
CA PRO A 14 33.82 -23.23 -15.96
C PRO A 14 33.63 -21.93 -15.15
N ALA A 15 34.48 -20.87 -15.34
CA ALA A 15 34.37 -19.64 -14.59
C ALA A 15 33.30 -18.67 -15.13
N ALA A 16 32.73 -18.91 -16.31
CA ALA A 16 31.79 -18.00 -16.98
C ALA A 16 30.32 -18.32 -16.76
N VAL A 17 29.96 -19.43 -16.06
CA VAL A 17 28.55 -19.85 -15.90
C VAL A 17 27.99 -19.57 -14.49
N LEU A 18 28.73 -18.93 -13.58
CA LEU A 18 28.22 -18.55 -12.25
C LEU A 18 27.71 -17.11 -12.15
N SER A 19 27.55 -16.38 -13.27
CA SER A 19 26.93 -15.07 -13.30
C SER A 19 25.44 -15.15 -13.64
N GLY A 20 24.77 -16.16 -13.11
CA GLY A 20 23.34 -16.35 -13.33
C GLY A 20 22.56 -16.21 -12.03
N CYS A 21 21.61 -15.27 -12.02
CA CYS A 21 20.60 -15.05 -10.99
C CYS A 21 21.12 -14.49 -9.66
N ALA A 22 21.51 -13.23 -9.66
CA ALA A 22 21.12 -12.41 -8.53
C ALA A 22 19.57 -12.41 -8.50
N PRO A 23 18.92 -12.73 -7.38
CA PRO A 23 17.51 -12.40 -7.24
C PRO A 23 17.45 -10.89 -7.47
N GLN A 24 16.74 -10.49 -8.51
CA GLN A 24 16.28 -9.12 -8.66
C GLN A 24 15.34 -8.94 -7.48
N ASP A 25 15.81 -8.25 -6.44
CA ASP A 25 14.97 -7.67 -5.44
C ASP A 25 14.07 -6.67 -6.17
N ASP A 26 12.92 -7.15 -6.68
CA ASP A 26 11.79 -6.33 -7.10
C ASP A 26 11.08 -5.67 -5.91
N SER A 27 11.72 -5.64 -4.76
CA SER A 27 11.41 -4.73 -3.67
C SER A 27 12.11 -3.37 -3.90
N ALA A 28 11.96 -2.77 -5.08
CA ALA A 28 11.73 -1.36 -5.13
C ALA A 28 10.37 -1.18 -4.43
N ALA A 29 10.38 -1.14 -3.09
CA ALA A 29 9.25 -0.66 -2.33
C ALA A 29 8.82 0.62 -3.05
N SER A 30 7.66 0.58 -3.67
CA SER A 30 7.07 1.73 -4.34
C SER A 30 7.15 2.85 -3.31
N ASN A 31 7.97 3.86 -3.56
CA ASN A 31 8.15 5.00 -2.65
C ASN A 31 6.90 5.88 -2.69
N LYS A 32 5.75 5.25 -3.00
CA LYS A 32 4.42 5.85 -3.07
C LYS A 32 3.76 5.78 -1.70
N LEU A 33 3.10 6.85 -1.36
CA LEU A 33 2.28 6.93 -0.16
C LEU A 33 1.01 6.10 -0.36
N ASN A 34 0.78 5.10 0.48
CA ASN A 34 -0.42 4.29 0.43
C ASN A 34 -1.54 4.95 1.24
N ILE A 35 -2.58 5.38 0.55
CA ILE A 35 -3.71 6.10 1.15
C ILE A 35 -4.97 5.25 0.99
N VAL A 36 -5.68 5.01 2.08
CA VAL A 36 -6.97 4.32 2.07
C VAL A 36 -8.07 5.27 2.51
N THR A 37 -9.16 5.32 1.77
CA THR A 37 -10.35 6.13 2.07
C THR A 37 -11.59 5.24 2.10
N THR A 38 -12.61 5.62 2.86
CA THR A 38 -13.86 4.84 2.89
C THR A 38 -14.80 5.21 1.74
N ILE A 39 -15.06 6.49 1.51
CA ILE A 39 -16.08 6.98 0.59
C ILE A 39 -15.51 7.88 -0.51
N PHE A 40 -16.26 8.03 -1.60
CA PHE A 40 -15.86 8.83 -2.76
C PHE A 40 -15.49 10.28 -2.43
N PRO A 41 -16.22 11.07 -1.62
CA PRO A 41 -15.80 12.43 -1.31
C PRO A 41 -14.40 12.51 -0.68
N ALA A 42 -14.08 11.59 0.23
CA ALA A 42 -12.75 11.54 0.84
C ALA A 42 -11.66 11.19 -0.16
N TYR A 43 -11.95 10.23 -1.07
CA TYR A 43 -11.07 9.87 -2.17
C TYR A 43 -10.80 11.05 -3.12
N ASP A 44 -11.86 11.76 -3.51
CA ASP A 44 -11.76 12.89 -4.41
C ASP A 44 -10.96 14.05 -3.80
N TRP A 45 -11.21 14.37 -2.53
CA TRP A 45 -10.43 15.39 -1.81
C TRP A 45 -8.95 15.07 -1.74
N VAL A 46 -8.59 13.80 -1.50
CA VAL A 46 -7.18 13.38 -1.50
C VAL A 46 -6.56 13.60 -2.88
N ARG A 47 -7.26 13.26 -3.95
CA ARG A 47 -6.78 13.49 -5.33
C ARG A 47 -6.60 14.98 -5.63
N GLU A 48 -7.58 15.80 -5.27
CA GLU A 48 -7.51 17.26 -5.48
C GLU A 48 -6.36 17.90 -4.70
N ILE A 49 -6.12 17.45 -3.46
CA ILE A 49 -5.00 17.94 -2.64
C ILE A 49 -3.65 17.53 -3.24
N LEU A 50 -3.53 16.31 -3.73
CA LEU A 50 -2.30 15.84 -4.38
C LEU A 50 -2.04 16.53 -5.73
N GLY A 51 -3.09 16.85 -6.50
CA GLY A 51 -2.98 17.50 -7.79
C GLY A 51 -1.98 16.77 -8.70
N ASP A 52 -0.95 17.48 -9.16
CA ASP A 52 0.09 16.95 -10.05
C ASP A 52 0.99 15.89 -9.36
N GLU A 53 0.95 15.77 -8.03
CA GLU A 53 1.72 14.79 -7.25
C GLU A 53 0.98 13.44 -7.07
N THR A 54 -0.14 13.23 -7.76
CA THR A 54 -0.96 12.00 -7.65
C THR A 54 -0.15 10.74 -7.96
N ASP A 55 0.84 10.82 -8.84
CA ASP A 55 1.74 9.70 -9.18
C ASP A 55 2.62 9.23 -7.99
N ARG A 56 2.73 10.03 -6.93
CA ARG A 56 3.49 9.72 -5.71
C ARG A 56 2.66 9.01 -4.65
N ALA A 57 1.38 8.79 -4.90
CA ALA A 57 0.49 8.08 -4.01
C ALA A 57 -0.24 6.93 -4.73
N GLU A 58 -0.62 5.93 -3.96
CA GLU A 58 -1.59 4.92 -4.32
C GLU A 58 -2.81 5.15 -3.45
N ILE A 59 -3.96 5.47 -4.07
CA ILE A 59 -5.17 5.83 -3.34
C ILE A 59 -6.20 4.73 -3.56
N THR A 60 -6.59 4.07 -2.49
CA THR A 60 -7.63 3.04 -2.48
C THR A 60 -8.90 3.57 -1.86
N MET A 61 -10.03 3.40 -2.56
CA MET A 61 -11.37 3.65 -2.02
C MET A 61 -12.03 2.32 -1.69
N LEU A 62 -12.48 2.13 -0.45
CA LEU A 62 -13.07 0.86 -0.01
C LEU A 62 -14.49 0.64 -0.57
N LEU A 63 -15.30 1.69 -0.59
CA LEU A 63 -16.69 1.64 -1.08
C LEU A 63 -16.75 2.08 -2.56
N ASP A 64 -16.07 1.35 -3.44
CA ASP A 64 -15.91 1.72 -4.86
C ASP A 64 -17.08 1.28 -5.76
N SER A 65 -17.83 0.27 -5.37
CA SER A 65 -18.83 -0.40 -6.22
C SER A 65 -20.27 -0.01 -5.91
N GLY A 66 -20.52 1.18 -5.39
CA GLY A 66 -21.88 1.65 -5.06
C GLY A 66 -22.47 0.95 -3.83
N VAL A 67 -21.62 0.41 -2.97
CA VAL A 67 -22.03 -0.18 -1.69
C VAL A 67 -22.53 0.93 -0.77
N ASP A 68 -23.67 0.69 -0.14
CA ASP A 68 -24.21 1.60 0.86
C ASP A 68 -23.33 1.57 2.12
N LEU A 69 -22.90 2.75 2.57
CA LEU A 69 -22.08 2.92 3.77
C LEU A 69 -22.70 2.26 5.01
N HIS A 70 -24.02 2.31 5.14
CA HIS A 70 -24.73 1.75 6.31
C HIS A 70 -24.73 0.22 6.36
N SER A 71 -24.56 -0.42 5.21
CA SER A 71 -24.54 -1.89 5.09
C SER A 71 -23.13 -2.45 4.83
N TYR A 72 -22.13 -1.57 4.72
CA TYR A 72 -20.76 -1.98 4.43
C TYR A 72 -20.17 -2.81 5.58
N GLN A 73 -19.59 -3.95 5.20
CA GLN A 73 -18.79 -4.81 6.08
C GLN A 73 -17.43 -4.99 5.43
N PRO A 74 -16.33 -4.60 6.10
CA PRO A 74 -15.00 -4.74 5.51
C PRO A 74 -14.66 -6.20 5.26
N THR A 75 -14.10 -6.46 4.11
CA THR A 75 -13.52 -7.77 3.78
C THR A 75 -12.16 -7.96 4.47
N VAL A 76 -11.64 -9.18 4.47
CA VAL A 76 -10.28 -9.43 4.97
C VAL A 76 -9.25 -8.62 4.18
N ASP A 77 -9.45 -8.47 2.87
CA ASP A 77 -8.58 -7.69 1.99
C ASP A 77 -8.60 -6.20 2.36
N ASP A 78 -9.77 -5.65 2.67
CA ASP A 78 -9.89 -4.26 3.13
C ASP A 78 -9.15 -4.03 4.45
N ILE A 79 -9.25 -4.98 5.38
CA ILE A 79 -8.50 -4.93 6.65
C ILE A 79 -6.99 -4.96 6.40
N VAL A 80 -6.51 -5.76 5.45
CA VAL A 80 -5.08 -5.78 5.07
C VAL A 80 -4.66 -4.43 4.49
N LYS A 81 -5.42 -3.86 3.55
CA LYS A 81 -5.15 -2.53 2.97
C LYS A 81 -5.07 -1.45 4.05
N ILE A 82 -6.03 -1.43 4.98
CA ILE A 82 -6.03 -0.48 6.12
C ILE A 82 -4.82 -0.73 7.01
N SER A 83 -4.43 -1.99 7.23
CA SER A 83 -3.33 -2.35 8.11
C SER A 83 -1.98 -1.86 7.60
N ASP A 84 -1.79 -1.85 6.29
CA ASP A 84 -0.50 -1.58 5.64
C ASP A 84 -0.39 -0.15 5.10
N CYS A 85 -1.49 0.64 5.12
CA CYS A 85 -1.47 2.00 4.59
C CYS A 85 -0.65 2.98 5.46
N ASP A 86 -0.25 4.08 4.85
CA ASP A 86 0.41 5.21 5.53
C ASP A 86 -0.61 6.23 6.05
N LEU A 87 -1.73 6.38 5.34
CA LEU A 87 -2.83 7.27 5.70
C LEU A 87 -4.17 6.54 5.53
N PHE A 88 -4.98 6.53 6.58
CA PHE A 88 -6.37 6.10 6.54
C PHE A 88 -7.32 7.28 6.83
N LEU A 89 -8.24 7.53 5.92
CA LEU A 89 -9.21 8.63 5.99
C LEU A 89 -10.64 8.09 5.96
N TYR A 90 -11.43 8.35 6.99
CA TYR A 90 -12.81 7.87 7.11
C TYR A 90 -13.74 8.92 7.74
N VAL A 91 -15.05 8.72 7.62
CA VAL A 91 -16.03 9.71 8.09
C VAL A 91 -16.12 9.76 9.61
N GLY A 92 -16.31 8.62 10.27
CA GLY A 92 -16.37 8.51 11.73
C GLY A 92 -17.76 8.54 12.33
N GLY A 93 -18.82 8.33 11.52
CA GLY A 93 -20.19 8.17 11.99
C GLY A 93 -20.49 6.75 12.53
N GLU A 94 -21.76 6.47 12.84
CA GLU A 94 -22.21 5.18 13.34
C GLU A 94 -21.88 4.02 12.37
N SER A 95 -21.91 4.28 11.07
CA SER A 95 -21.60 3.31 10.02
C SER A 95 -20.11 2.87 10.00
N ASP A 96 -19.22 3.61 10.64
CA ASP A 96 -17.80 3.33 10.73
C ASP A 96 -17.40 2.65 12.06
N GLY A 97 -18.36 2.11 12.83
CA GLY A 97 -18.10 1.46 14.12
C GLY A 97 -17.12 0.28 14.04
N TRP A 98 -16.98 -0.33 12.87
CA TRP A 98 -16.03 -1.42 12.59
C TRP A 98 -14.56 -0.96 12.55
N VAL A 99 -14.33 0.35 12.35
CA VAL A 99 -12.97 0.91 12.17
C VAL A 99 -12.09 0.70 13.39
N ASP A 100 -12.63 0.89 14.58
CA ASP A 100 -11.86 0.72 15.83
C ASP A 100 -11.28 -0.68 15.96
N ASP A 101 -12.04 -1.71 15.58
CA ASP A 101 -11.57 -3.10 15.61
C ASP A 101 -10.54 -3.37 14.51
N ALA A 102 -10.71 -2.80 13.31
CA ALA A 102 -9.73 -2.88 12.23
C ALA A 102 -8.39 -2.28 12.63
N LEU A 103 -8.39 -1.14 13.33
CA LEU A 103 -7.18 -0.42 13.73
C LEU A 103 -6.42 -1.06 14.90
N LYS A 104 -7.11 -1.76 15.81
CA LYS A 104 -6.48 -2.36 17.01
C LYS A 104 -5.34 -3.32 16.67
N ASN A 105 -5.53 -4.14 15.66
CA ASN A 105 -4.63 -5.25 15.31
C ASN A 105 -3.70 -4.91 14.13
N ALA A 106 -3.77 -3.71 13.60
CA ALA A 106 -2.97 -3.30 12.48
C ALA A 106 -1.47 -3.22 12.81
N PRO A 107 -0.58 -3.81 11.99
CA PRO A 107 0.85 -3.87 12.25
C PRO A 107 1.53 -2.50 12.13
N ASN A 108 1.14 -1.67 11.13
CA ASN A 108 1.73 -0.35 10.94
C ASN A 108 1.24 0.63 12.02
N LYS A 109 2.10 0.93 12.99
CA LYS A 109 1.81 1.86 14.09
C LYS A 109 2.12 3.32 13.73
N ASP A 110 2.86 3.56 12.67
CA ASP A 110 3.23 4.91 12.19
C ASP A 110 2.16 5.50 11.26
N ARG A 111 1.16 4.69 10.87
CA ARG A 111 0.03 5.12 10.06
C ARG A 111 -0.66 6.33 10.67
N LYS A 112 -0.98 7.31 9.82
CA LYS A 112 -1.85 8.42 10.18
C LYS A 112 -3.31 8.03 9.98
N VAL A 113 -4.16 8.38 10.94
CA VAL A 113 -5.59 8.13 10.87
C VAL A 113 -6.31 9.47 11.02
N ILE A 114 -7.17 9.80 10.05
CA ILE A 114 -8.00 11.01 10.07
C ILE A 114 -9.46 10.59 10.09
N ARG A 115 -10.14 10.92 11.19
CA ARG A 115 -11.58 10.86 11.30
C ARG A 115 -12.15 12.22 10.96
N LEU A 116 -12.92 12.32 9.87
CA LEU A 116 -13.39 13.60 9.35
C LEU A 116 -14.29 14.34 10.35
N LEU A 117 -15.15 13.63 11.08
CA LEU A 117 -16.02 14.24 12.09
C LEU A 117 -15.22 14.89 13.24
N ASP A 118 -14.05 14.37 13.58
CA ASP A 118 -13.19 14.97 14.61
C ASP A 118 -12.59 16.30 14.14
N VAL A 119 -12.27 16.39 12.84
CA VAL A 119 -11.75 17.63 12.22
C VAL A 119 -12.81 18.74 12.23
N LEU A 120 -14.09 18.39 12.04
CA LEU A 120 -15.21 19.33 12.07
C LEU A 120 -15.56 19.79 13.50
N GLY A 121 -15.19 19.00 14.50
CA GLY A 121 -15.44 19.31 15.91
C GLY A 121 -16.93 19.55 16.20
N ASP A 122 -17.22 20.61 16.96
CA ASP A 122 -18.60 20.95 17.34
C ASP A 122 -19.49 21.41 16.18
N SER A 123 -18.91 21.73 15.01
CA SER A 123 -19.65 22.09 13.79
C SER A 123 -20.39 20.91 13.16
N ALA A 124 -20.08 19.68 13.57
CA ALA A 124 -20.70 18.45 13.07
C ALA A 124 -21.87 17.94 13.93
N LYS A 125 -22.28 18.71 14.98
CA LYS A 125 -23.38 18.36 15.90
C LYS A 125 -24.68 19.00 15.51
#